data_55be33661dada41d473926654fc1b19d
#
_entry.id   55be33661dada41d473926654fc1b19d
#
_cell.length_a   1.000
_cell.length_b   1.000
_cell.length_c   1.000
_cell.angle_alpha   90.00
_cell.angle_beta   90.00
_cell.angle_gamma   90.00
#
_symmetry.space_group_name_H-M   'P 1'
#
loop_
_entity.id
_entity.type
_entity.pdbx_description
1 polymer ?
#
loop_
_entity_poly.entity_id
_entity_poly.type
_entity_poly.pdbx_seq_one_letter_code
_entity_poly.pdbx_strand_id
1 'polypeptide(L)'
;MYSEFDSDFDYLNSETPQQFEQQNQAKAPEVTNIERFWMLTGNWGEFGSYFGVGLSISLVVRAIPALIPAAVILIPAVSLGLAVFSFSSEGAATLRSQLILIAVGTALIAGNWDAWQAWIIANSQMLIFSFALIVITVGFSAAQVWSKLSNVSK
;
A
#
# COMPACT_ATOMS: atom_id res chain seq x y z
N MET A 1 -6.53 -68.42 -38.45
CA MET A 1 -7.39 -67.28 -38.66
C MET A 1 -7.46 -66.52 -37.36
N TYR A 2 -6.32 -65.98 -36.94
CA TYR A 2 -6.16 -65.14 -35.76
C TYR A 2 -4.88 -64.32 -35.99
N SER A 3 -5.01 -63.07 -36.26
CA SER A 3 -3.99 -62.05 -36.14
C SER A 3 -4.48 -60.79 -36.82
N GLU A 4 -4.78 -59.82 -36.06
CA GLU A 4 -4.78 -58.38 -36.40
C GLU A 4 -5.57 -57.61 -35.33
N PHE A 5 -4.97 -57.56 -34.15
CA PHE A 5 -5.51 -56.68 -33.12
C PHE A 5 -4.42 -56.28 -32.13
N ASP A 6 -3.28 -55.77 -32.61
CA ASP A 6 -2.20 -55.45 -31.67
C ASP A 6 -1.30 -54.29 -32.19
N SER A 7 -1.86 -53.26 -32.83
CA SER A 7 -1.03 -52.16 -33.27
C SER A 7 -1.54 -50.75 -32.93
N ASP A 8 -2.65 -50.63 -32.21
CA ASP A 8 -3.23 -49.30 -31.92
C ASP A 8 -2.97 -48.80 -30.48
N PHE A 9 -2.21 -49.53 -29.67
CA PHE A 9 -1.90 -49.13 -28.28
C PHE A 9 -0.58 -48.38 -28.08
N ASP A 10 0.28 -48.27 -29.09
CA ASP A 10 1.60 -47.68 -28.96
C ASP A 10 1.62 -46.15 -29.10
N TYR A 11 0.52 -45.54 -29.50
CA TYR A 11 0.44 -44.08 -29.65
C TYR A 11 0.05 -43.30 -28.38
N LEU A 12 -0.35 -44.02 -27.31
CA LEU A 12 -0.78 -43.37 -26.06
C LEU A 12 0.31 -43.22 -25.00
N ASN A 13 1.52 -43.70 -25.27
CA ASN A 13 2.60 -43.72 -24.29
C ASN A 13 3.83 -42.87 -24.62
N SER A 14 3.74 -42.00 -25.64
CA SER A 14 4.90 -41.17 -26.06
C SER A 14 4.88 -39.74 -25.52
N GLU A 15 3.87 -39.32 -24.79
CA GLU A 15 3.96 -38.06 -24.06
C GLU A 15 4.58 -38.34 -22.68
N THR A 16 5.89 -38.16 -22.61
CA THR A 16 6.62 -38.30 -21.35
C THR A 16 6.06 -37.31 -20.31
N PRO A 17 5.86 -37.75 -19.03
CA PRO A 17 5.40 -36.86 -17.96
C PRO A 17 6.18 -35.57 -17.81
N GLN A 18 7.42 -35.55 -18.29
CA GLN A 18 8.30 -34.38 -18.31
C GLN A 18 7.83 -33.27 -19.25
N GLN A 19 7.11 -33.59 -20.34
CA GLN A 19 6.57 -32.57 -21.24
C GLN A 19 5.33 -31.89 -20.65
N PHE A 20 4.51 -32.63 -19.91
CA PHE A 20 3.39 -32.07 -19.15
C PHE A 20 3.86 -31.20 -17.96
N GLU A 21 4.95 -31.57 -17.29
CA GLU A 21 5.53 -30.71 -16.23
C GLU A 21 6.20 -29.45 -16.81
N GLN A 22 6.83 -29.53 -17.97
CA GLN A 22 7.42 -28.36 -18.63
C GLN A 22 6.37 -27.43 -19.25
N GLN A 23 5.24 -27.93 -19.69
CA GLN A 23 4.16 -27.13 -20.23
C GLN A 23 3.28 -26.50 -19.15
N ASN A 24 3.19 -27.12 -17.96
CA ASN A 24 2.56 -26.56 -16.76
C ASN A 24 3.47 -25.65 -15.93
N GLN A 25 4.75 -25.60 -16.24
CA GLN A 25 5.59 -24.44 -15.92
C GLN A 25 5.31 -23.29 -16.90
N ALA A 26 4.02 -23.12 -17.31
CA ALA A 26 3.54 -21.90 -17.91
C ALA A 26 4.02 -20.79 -16.98
N LYS A 27 5.08 -20.09 -17.46
CA LYS A 27 5.76 -18.95 -16.87
C LYS A 27 4.80 -18.19 -16.00
N ALA A 28 4.90 -18.35 -14.69
CA ALA A 28 4.08 -17.58 -13.75
C ALA A 28 4.15 -16.13 -14.21
N PRO A 29 3.04 -15.41 -14.38
CA PRO A 29 3.04 -14.09 -14.95
C PRO A 29 4.10 -13.27 -14.23
N GLU A 30 5.05 -12.74 -14.99
CA GLU A 30 6.18 -12.00 -14.46
C GLU A 30 5.63 -10.73 -13.83
N VAL A 31 5.34 -10.80 -12.52
CA VAL A 31 4.77 -9.71 -11.76
C VAL A 31 5.76 -8.56 -11.80
N THR A 32 5.39 -7.46 -12.43
CA THR A 32 6.23 -6.28 -12.54
C THR A 32 6.58 -5.70 -11.16
N ASN A 33 7.73 -5.01 -11.03
CA ASN A 33 8.10 -4.36 -9.77
C ASN A 33 7.05 -3.36 -9.30
N ILE A 34 6.31 -2.76 -10.23
CA ILE A 34 5.20 -1.85 -9.94
C ILE A 34 4.04 -2.61 -9.29
N GLU A 35 3.64 -3.75 -9.83
CA GLU A 35 2.58 -4.58 -9.24
C GLU A 35 2.96 -5.08 -7.85
N ARG A 36 4.20 -5.55 -7.67
CA ARG A 36 4.72 -5.94 -6.35
C ARG A 36 4.69 -4.78 -5.36
N PHE A 37 5.08 -3.58 -5.80
CA PHE A 37 5.01 -2.38 -4.97
C PHE A 37 3.57 -2.11 -4.49
N TRP A 38 2.59 -2.14 -5.40
CA TRP A 38 1.18 -1.94 -5.06
C TRP A 38 0.61 -3.04 -4.15
N MET A 39 0.98 -4.29 -4.36
CA MET A 39 0.59 -5.40 -3.47
C MET A 39 1.12 -5.22 -2.05
N LEU A 40 2.33 -4.71 -1.89
CA LEU A 40 2.96 -4.48 -0.59
C LEU A 40 2.40 -3.26 0.14
N THR A 41 1.96 -2.24 -0.58
CA THR A 41 1.44 -1.00 0.02
C THR A 41 -0.03 -1.07 0.41
N GLY A 42 -0.74 -2.13 0.02
CA GLY A 42 -2.16 -2.34 0.32
C GLY A 42 -3.10 -1.99 -0.85
N ASN A 43 -4.37 -2.30 -0.70
CA ASN A 43 -5.38 -2.04 -1.73
C ASN A 43 -6.24 -0.80 -1.40
N TRP A 44 -6.84 -0.22 -2.42
CA TRP A 44 -7.69 0.98 -2.29
C TRP A 44 -8.93 0.76 -1.41
N GLY A 45 -9.47 -0.47 -1.36
CA GLY A 45 -10.60 -0.80 -0.49
C GLY A 45 -10.25 -0.70 0.98
N GLU A 46 -9.03 -1.08 1.34
CA GLU A 46 -8.54 -0.94 2.71
C GLU A 46 -8.38 0.53 3.11
N PHE A 47 -7.76 1.36 2.26
CA PHE A 47 -7.65 2.80 2.53
C PHE A 47 -9.02 3.46 2.62
N GLY A 48 -9.99 3.05 1.79
CA GLY A 48 -11.39 3.50 1.88
C GLY A 48 -12.03 3.17 3.22
N SER A 49 -11.76 1.98 3.77
CA SER A 49 -12.25 1.59 5.10
C SER A 49 -11.66 2.47 6.20
N TYR A 50 -10.36 2.74 6.18
CA TYR A 50 -9.73 3.64 7.14
C TYR A 50 -10.18 5.09 6.98
N PHE A 51 -10.48 5.53 5.76
CA PHE A 51 -11.10 6.82 5.50
C PHE A 51 -12.48 6.91 6.17
N GLY A 52 -13.31 5.86 6.08
CA GLY A 52 -14.60 5.76 6.77
C GLY A 52 -14.46 5.82 8.29
N VAL A 53 -13.45 5.16 8.86
CA VAL A 53 -13.12 5.27 10.30
C VAL A 53 -12.75 6.72 10.64
N GLY A 54 -11.92 7.38 9.85
CA GLY A 54 -11.56 8.78 10.04
C GLY A 54 -12.77 9.71 10.01
N LEU A 55 -13.73 9.50 9.11
CA LEU A 55 -15.00 10.25 9.09
C LEU A 55 -15.81 10.05 10.37
N SER A 56 -15.85 8.84 10.91
CA SER A 56 -16.53 8.56 12.17
C SER A 56 -15.88 9.29 13.35
N ILE A 57 -14.55 9.29 13.41
CA ILE A 57 -13.79 10.04 14.42
C ILE A 57 -13.99 11.54 14.26
N SER A 58 -14.24 12.05 13.05
CA SER A 58 -14.45 13.46 12.78
C SER A 58 -15.64 14.04 13.55
N LEU A 59 -16.66 13.22 13.85
CA LEU A 59 -17.80 13.61 14.68
C LEU A 59 -17.34 13.95 16.12
N VAL A 60 -16.37 13.21 16.65
CA VAL A 60 -15.79 13.49 17.98
C VAL A 60 -14.95 14.75 17.95
N VAL A 61 -14.14 14.94 16.90
CA VAL A 61 -13.31 16.15 16.71
C VAL A 61 -14.18 17.40 16.61
N ARG A 62 -15.36 17.29 15.99
CA ARG A 62 -16.33 18.38 15.92
C ARG A 62 -16.78 18.86 17.29
N ALA A 63 -16.90 17.94 18.26
CA ALA A 63 -17.24 18.27 19.63
C ALA A 63 -16.07 18.90 20.42
N ILE A 64 -14.82 18.69 19.99
CA ILE A 64 -13.62 19.14 20.71
C ILE A 64 -12.65 19.84 19.71
N PRO A 65 -12.87 21.14 19.41
CA PRO A 65 -12.06 21.89 18.42
C PRO A 65 -10.56 21.92 18.74
N ALA A 66 -10.17 21.75 19.99
CA ALA A 66 -8.78 21.69 20.42
C ALA A 66 -7.99 20.51 19.81
N LEU A 67 -8.69 19.48 19.30
CA LEU A 67 -8.06 18.34 18.61
C LEU A 67 -7.52 18.70 17.22
N ILE A 68 -8.00 19.80 16.60
CA ILE A 68 -7.53 20.24 15.28
C ILE A 68 -6.02 20.55 15.28
N PRO A 69 -5.50 21.48 16.11
CA PRO A 69 -4.07 21.74 16.16
C PRO A 69 -3.26 20.53 16.61
N ALA A 70 -3.80 19.69 17.49
CA ALA A 70 -3.15 18.46 17.92
C ALA A 70 -2.95 17.50 16.73
N ALA A 71 -3.95 17.31 15.87
CA ALA A 71 -3.87 16.45 14.70
C ALA A 71 -2.81 16.95 13.69
N VAL A 72 -2.71 18.27 13.48
CA VAL A 72 -1.72 18.87 12.55
C VAL A 72 -0.27 18.63 13.01
N ILE A 73 -0.03 18.51 14.31
CA ILE A 73 1.29 18.21 14.85
C ILE A 73 1.51 16.69 14.91
N LEU A 74 0.50 15.95 15.34
CA LEU A 74 0.64 14.51 15.60
C LEU A 74 0.80 13.69 14.32
N ILE A 75 0.05 14.01 13.26
CA ILE A 75 0.11 13.28 11.99
C ILE A 75 1.52 13.32 11.37
N PRO A 76 2.16 14.49 11.16
CA PRO A 76 3.50 14.52 10.63
C PRO A 76 4.56 13.95 11.60
N ALA A 77 4.38 14.11 12.91
CA ALA A 77 5.30 13.51 13.89
C ALA A 77 5.29 11.98 13.87
N VAL A 78 4.11 11.37 13.79
CA VAL A 78 3.95 9.91 13.64
C VAL A 78 4.47 9.46 12.27
N SER A 79 4.20 10.21 11.19
CA SER A 79 4.73 9.91 9.86
C SER A 79 6.25 9.93 9.83
N LEU A 80 6.89 10.88 10.50
CA LEU A 80 8.34 10.96 10.66
C LEU A 80 8.87 9.74 11.43
N GLY A 81 8.24 9.38 12.54
CA GLY A 81 8.59 8.18 13.31
C GLY A 81 8.53 6.91 12.45
N LEU A 82 7.47 6.73 11.69
CA LEU A 82 7.31 5.61 10.76
C LEU A 82 8.39 5.62 9.66
N ALA A 83 8.77 6.79 9.14
CA ALA A 83 9.86 6.90 8.17
C ALA A 83 11.20 6.42 8.74
N VAL A 84 11.50 6.72 10.00
CA VAL A 84 12.69 6.21 10.67
C VAL A 84 12.65 4.69 10.80
N PHE A 85 11.51 4.11 11.14
CA PHE A 85 11.32 2.66 11.17
C PHE A 85 11.45 1.99 9.81
N SER A 86 11.25 2.71 8.71
CA SER A 86 11.38 2.16 7.36
C SER A 86 12.80 1.74 7.00
N PHE A 87 13.82 2.18 7.74
CA PHE A 87 15.20 1.69 7.62
C PHE A 87 15.34 0.21 8.03
N SER A 88 14.42 -0.30 8.84
CA SER A 88 14.39 -1.71 9.22
C SER A 88 13.86 -2.59 8.10
N SER A 89 13.76 -3.90 8.33
CA SER A 89 13.28 -4.89 7.36
C SER A 89 11.82 -4.69 6.89
N GLU A 90 11.03 -3.92 7.62
CA GLU A 90 9.57 -3.77 7.43
C GLU A 90 9.16 -2.49 6.67
N GLY A 91 9.98 -2.02 5.74
CA GLY A 91 9.72 -0.77 5.00
C GLY A 91 8.37 -0.70 4.30
N ALA A 92 7.85 -1.83 3.80
CA ALA A 92 6.53 -1.88 3.16
C ALA A 92 5.38 -1.68 4.17
N ALA A 93 5.48 -2.30 5.36
CA ALA A 93 4.50 -2.15 6.43
C ALA A 93 4.45 -0.70 6.96
N THR A 94 5.62 -0.05 7.09
CA THR A 94 5.70 1.35 7.52
C THR A 94 5.10 2.31 6.49
N LEU A 95 5.34 2.10 5.20
CA LEU A 95 4.72 2.89 4.13
C LEU A 95 3.19 2.73 4.14
N ARG A 96 2.69 1.50 4.28
CA ARG A 96 1.26 1.22 4.41
C ARG A 96 0.65 1.96 5.61
N SER A 97 1.30 1.92 6.76
CA SER A 97 0.85 2.63 7.96
C SER A 97 0.80 4.16 7.76
N GLN A 98 1.77 4.74 7.03
CA GLN A 98 1.75 6.15 6.67
C GLN A 98 0.57 6.50 5.76
N LEU A 99 0.27 5.67 4.75
CA LEU A 99 -0.86 5.88 3.85
C LEU A 99 -2.20 5.79 4.59
N ILE A 100 -2.35 4.85 5.53
CA ILE A 100 -3.51 4.75 6.41
C ILE A 100 -3.67 6.01 7.27
N LEU A 101 -2.58 6.49 7.87
CA LEU A 101 -2.56 7.72 8.66
C LEU A 101 -3.02 8.93 7.85
N ILE A 102 -2.58 9.03 6.59
CA ILE A 102 -3.00 10.09 5.66
C ILE A 102 -4.48 9.96 5.33
N ALA A 103 -4.98 8.75 5.07
CA ALA A 103 -6.41 8.52 4.79
C ALA A 103 -7.28 8.95 5.98
N VAL A 104 -6.92 8.59 7.20
CA VAL A 104 -7.61 9.02 8.43
C VAL A 104 -7.53 10.54 8.59
N GLY A 105 -6.35 11.13 8.43
CA GLY A 105 -6.15 12.58 8.54
C GLY A 105 -6.97 13.38 7.52
N THR A 106 -7.00 12.91 6.27
CA THR A 106 -7.80 13.53 5.21
C THR A 106 -9.29 13.46 5.52
N ALA A 107 -9.76 12.31 6.05
CA ALA A 107 -11.15 12.14 6.46
C ALA A 107 -11.54 13.05 7.64
N LEU A 108 -10.63 13.27 8.60
CA LEU A 108 -10.84 14.20 9.71
C LEU A 108 -11.03 15.63 9.19
N ILE A 109 -10.23 16.06 8.23
CA ILE A 109 -10.35 17.38 7.60
C ILE A 109 -11.66 17.47 6.82
N ALA A 110 -11.99 16.47 6.01
CA ALA A 110 -13.19 16.46 5.18
C ALA A 110 -14.46 16.50 6.02
N GLY A 111 -14.52 15.74 7.13
CA GLY A 111 -15.67 15.66 8.02
C GLY A 111 -15.92 16.92 8.86
N ASN A 112 -14.94 17.82 8.99
CA ASN A 112 -15.02 19.04 9.79
C ASN A 112 -14.54 20.27 8.98
N TRP A 113 -14.88 20.33 7.70
CA TRP A 113 -14.33 21.32 6.77
C TRP A 113 -14.47 22.75 7.26
N ASP A 114 -15.62 23.15 7.79
CA ASP A 114 -15.88 24.51 8.26
C ASP A 114 -14.92 24.94 9.40
N ALA A 115 -14.70 24.05 10.35
CA ALA A 115 -13.77 24.29 11.46
C ALA A 115 -12.30 24.34 10.98
N TRP A 116 -11.95 23.44 10.05
CA TRP A 116 -10.61 23.41 9.48
C TRP A 116 -10.33 24.64 8.60
N GLN A 117 -11.29 25.10 7.82
CA GLN A 117 -11.14 26.27 6.95
C GLN A 117 -10.72 27.50 7.76
N ALA A 118 -11.39 27.80 8.86
CA ALA A 118 -11.04 28.92 9.71
C ALA A 118 -9.62 28.78 10.30
N TRP A 119 -9.28 27.57 10.75
CA TRP A 119 -7.97 27.28 11.34
C TRP A 119 -6.85 27.33 10.29
N ILE A 120 -7.06 26.80 9.07
CA ILE A 120 -6.11 26.81 7.94
C ILE A 120 -5.76 28.23 7.54
N ILE A 121 -6.75 29.11 7.44
CA ILE A 121 -6.52 30.54 7.08
C ILE A 121 -5.62 31.19 8.14
N ALA A 122 -5.88 30.94 9.41
CA ALA A 122 -5.12 31.53 10.52
C ALA A 122 -3.69 30.94 10.65
N ASN A 123 -3.47 29.68 10.23
CA ASN A 123 -2.23 28.94 10.48
C ASN A 123 -1.63 28.31 9.20
N SER A 124 -1.77 28.98 8.05
CA SER A 124 -1.37 28.46 6.73
C SER A 124 0.10 28.03 6.67
N GLN A 125 1.02 28.75 7.30
CA GLN A 125 2.45 28.40 7.33
C GLN A 125 2.71 27.06 8.04
N MET A 126 2.04 26.82 9.16
CA MET A 126 2.17 25.58 9.90
C MET A 126 1.62 24.38 9.11
N LEU A 127 0.51 24.60 8.39
CA LEU A 127 -0.06 23.57 7.52
C LEU A 127 0.87 23.21 6.36
N ILE A 128 1.45 24.22 5.69
CA ILE A 128 2.42 24.01 4.60
C ILE A 128 3.62 23.21 5.10
N PHE A 129 4.17 23.57 6.26
CA PHE A 129 5.28 22.86 6.85
C PHE A 129 4.94 21.40 7.18
N SER A 130 3.78 21.17 7.80
CA SER A 130 3.30 19.82 8.13
C SER A 130 3.09 18.96 6.88
N PHE A 131 2.48 19.55 5.84
CA PHE A 131 2.26 18.87 4.56
C PHE A 131 3.59 18.52 3.87
N ALA A 132 4.53 19.47 3.82
CA ALA A 132 5.86 19.23 3.25
C ALA A 132 6.59 18.09 3.99
N LEU A 133 6.51 18.05 5.32
CA LEU A 133 7.11 16.99 6.11
C LEU A 133 6.49 15.63 5.81
N ILE A 134 5.17 15.53 5.67
CA ILE A 134 4.48 14.29 5.29
C ILE A 134 4.93 13.83 3.91
N VAL A 135 4.97 14.72 2.91
CA VAL A 135 5.40 14.38 1.55
C VAL A 135 6.83 13.86 1.54
N ILE A 136 7.74 14.51 2.27
CA ILE A 136 9.15 14.09 2.37
C ILE A 136 9.25 12.70 3.02
N THR A 137 8.56 12.47 4.14
CA THR A 137 8.65 11.20 4.88
C THR A 137 8.03 10.04 4.11
N VAL A 138 6.90 10.25 3.44
CA VAL A 138 6.25 9.23 2.59
C VAL A 138 7.10 8.94 1.35
N GLY A 139 7.62 9.99 0.70
CA GLY A 139 8.50 9.85 -0.46
C GLY A 139 9.78 9.07 -0.13
N PHE A 140 10.37 9.34 1.04
CA PHE A 140 11.52 8.62 1.53
C PHE A 140 11.21 7.13 1.80
N SER A 141 10.11 6.82 2.48
CA SER A 141 9.68 5.43 2.72
C SER A 141 9.38 4.70 1.42
N ALA A 142 8.72 5.35 0.46
CA ALA A 142 8.45 4.78 -0.86
C ALA A 142 9.73 4.49 -1.64
N ALA A 143 10.71 5.40 -1.62
CA ALA A 143 12.00 5.21 -2.28
C ALA A 143 12.77 4.02 -1.69
N GLN A 144 12.72 3.81 -0.38
CA GLN A 144 13.33 2.66 0.26
C GLN A 144 12.67 1.34 -0.13
N VAL A 145 11.34 1.28 -0.15
CA VAL A 145 10.61 0.08 -0.61
C VAL A 145 10.98 -0.22 -2.07
N TRP A 146 11.01 0.81 -2.91
CA TRP A 146 11.37 0.66 -4.32
C TRP A 146 12.81 0.16 -4.52
N SER A 147 13.78 0.71 -3.78
CA SER A 147 15.17 0.28 -3.86
C SER A 147 15.37 -1.19 -3.46
N LYS A 148 14.63 -1.65 -2.44
CA LYS A 148 14.66 -3.06 -2.04
C LYS A 148 14.09 -3.98 -3.13
N LEU A 149 12.99 -3.59 -3.77
CA LEU A 149 12.39 -4.36 -4.88
C LEU A 149 13.32 -4.44 -6.08
N SER A 150 13.96 -3.34 -6.46
CA SER A 150 14.87 -3.31 -7.62
C SER A 150 16.15 -4.12 -7.42
N ASN A 151 16.61 -4.29 -6.17
CA ASN A 151 17.78 -5.10 -5.85
C ASN A 151 17.49 -6.61 -5.84
N VAL A 152 16.24 -7.02 -5.65
CA VAL A 152 15.84 -8.44 -5.67
C VAL A 152 15.66 -8.94 -7.11
N SER A 153 15.44 -8.05 -8.07
CA SER A 153 15.22 -8.40 -9.48
C SER A 153 16.51 -8.51 -10.31
N LYS A 154 17.67 -8.33 -9.69
CA LYS A 154 19.00 -8.58 -10.29
C LYS A 154 19.58 -9.89 -9.81
#